data_da57440d73fc820fa3ca6d628fb96c2d
#
_entry.id   da57440d73fc820fa3ca6d628fb96c2d
#
_cell.length_a   1.000
_cell.length_b   1.000
_cell.length_c   1.000
_cell.angle_alpha   90.00
_cell.angle_beta   90.00
_cell.angle_gamma   90.00
#
_symmetry.space_group_name_H-M   'P 1'
#
loop_
_entity.id
_entity.type
_entity.pdbx_description
1 polymer ?
#
loop_
_entity_poly.entity_id
_entity_poly.type
_entity_poly.pdbx_seq_one_letter_code
_entity_poly.pdbx_strand_id
1 'polypeptide(L)'
;QQLRMFGEDGQEMFDRPPHEAVIAEQLNNTIDGGGLRFDIFSPDTRHKGALYTSAQNIARQTYFGTERQLNSYGATHDRTFVAGGQYTYDMDRLLFMPAQLTAGVEYNYNHLTDRYLGLGREMDQVTHIVGGFLQNEWRTEKFSLLIGGRLDKHNLMDKAVFSPRANIRYSPTESVGLRASYSSGFRAPQAYDEDLHVDAVGGALKLIVLAPGLKPEYSNSFSLSADLYHNFGRVQTNLLIEGFYTKLDDVFTLVQIGEDADGNFIMERRNASGATVKGFNFEGKIGIPNLFELQLGYTLQSSLYDRPFEWAENSDLPAQRKMFRTPDSYGYFTSTWNIAPRFRASLFGTYTGTMLVQHTFYNAQTDSMQDAETLTPDFFDMGLKLAYTFRLSTSVNLELSAGVKNIFNSYQKDLDFGPLKDAGYVYGPALPRMFFAGLKLTM
;
A
#
# COMPACT_ATOMS: atom_id res chain seq x y z
N GLN A 1 17.98 -0.23 -6.24
CA GLN A 1 19.03 0.50 -5.51
C GLN A 1 18.53 1.90 -5.20
N GLN A 2 18.67 2.35 -3.98
CA GLN A 2 18.48 3.73 -3.55
C GLN A 2 19.82 4.20 -3.00
N LEU A 3 20.27 5.37 -3.42
CA LEU A 3 21.58 5.91 -3.05
C LEU A 3 21.49 7.41 -2.88
N ARG A 4 21.92 7.91 -1.73
CA ARG A 4 22.19 9.32 -1.44
C ARG A 4 23.51 9.42 -0.73
N MET A 5 24.47 10.17 -1.26
CA MET A 5 25.81 10.32 -0.68
C MET A 5 26.28 11.76 -0.89
N PHE A 6 26.78 12.39 0.17
CA PHE A 6 27.31 13.77 0.12
C PHE A 6 28.69 13.85 0.72
N GLY A 7 29.58 14.60 0.07
CA GLY A 7 30.91 14.93 0.54
C GLY A 7 30.91 16.11 1.54
N GLU A 8 32.09 16.47 2.00
CA GLU A 8 32.30 17.63 2.92
C GLU A 8 31.89 18.97 2.30
N ASP A 9 31.93 19.06 0.99
CA ASP A 9 31.49 20.23 0.20
C ASP A 9 29.98 20.25 -0.07
N GLY A 10 29.23 19.27 0.45
CA GLY A 10 27.80 19.11 0.22
C GLY A 10 27.44 18.62 -1.19
N GLN A 11 28.42 18.22 -2.01
CA GLN A 11 28.16 17.68 -3.35
C GLN A 11 27.89 16.17 -3.30
N GLU A 12 27.10 15.69 -4.26
CA GLU A 12 26.79 14.26 -4.38
C GLU A 12 28.01 13.45 -4.82
N MET A 13 28.23 12.30 -4.16
CA MET A 13 29.32 11.37 -4.41
C MET A 13 28.74 9.99 -4.70
N PHE A 14 29.01 9.41 -5.89
CA PHE A 14 28.48 8.10 -6.28
C PHE A 14 29.54 7.08 -6.70
N ASP A 15 30.80 7.47 -6.71
CA ASP A 15 31.93 6.69 -7.22
C ASP A 15 32.77 6.03 -6.10
N ARG A 16 32.34 6.15 -4.85
CA ARG A 16 33.05 5.66 -3.67
C ARG A 16 32.15 4.83 -2.77
N PRO A 17 32.71 4.02 -1.85
CA PRO A 17 31.94 3.34 -0.82
C PRO A 17 31.17 4.34 0.05
N PRO A 18 29.96 4.02 0.52
CA PRO A 18 29.13 4.95 1.27
C PRO A 18 29.78 5.44 2.58
N HIS A 19 30.63 4.64 3.22
CA HIS A 19 31.37 5.04 4.42
C HIS A 19 32.49 6.08 4.18
N GLU A 20 32.79 6.45 2.94
CA GLU A 20 33.70 7.55 2.62
C GLU A 20 32.99 8.91 2.53
N ALA A 21 31.65 8.91 2.48
CA ALA A 21 30.85 10.11 2.48
C ALA A 21 30.60 10.65 3.91
N VAL A 22 30.38 11.95 4.03
CA VAL A 22 30.01 12.57 5.31
C VAL A 22 28.59 12.14 5.72
N ILE A 23 27.70 12.02 4.74
CA ILE A 23 26.35 11.49 4.90
C ILE A 23 26.08 10.54 3.75
N ALA A 24 25.64 9.32 4.04
CA ALA A 24 25.21 8.40 3.01
C ALA A 24 24.04 7.53 3.44
N GLU A 25 23.10 7.39 2.51
CA GLU A 25 22.02 6.40 2.54
C GLU A 25 22.17 5.49 1.33
N GLN A 26 22.38 4.22 1.57
CA GLN A 26 22.42 3.22 0.51
C GLN A 26 21.55 2.03 0.87
N LEU A 27 20.76 1.59 -0.10
CA LEU A 27 19.93 0.39 0.02
C LEU A 27 20.02 -0.42 -1.27
N ASN A 28 20.54 -1.63 -1.16
CA ASN A 28 20.65 -2.58 -2.25
C ASN A 28 19.82 -3.81 -1.95
N ASN A 29 18.84 -4.12 -2.78
CA ASN A 29 18.04 -5.33 -2.69
C ASN A 29 18.38 -6.28 -3.84
N THR A 30 18.60 -7.55 -3.51
CA THR A 30 18.54 -8.67 -4.45
C THR A 30 17.30 -9.47 -4.13
N ILE A 31 16.43 -9.65 -5.11
CA ILE A 31 15.13 -10.32 -4.94
C ILE A 31 15.08 -11.48 -5.94
N ASP A 32 14.98 -12.69 -5.41
CA ASP A 32 14.82 -13.93 -6.17
C ASP A 32 13.48 -14.56 -5.78
N GLY A 33 12.71 -14.99 -6.74
CA GLY A 33 11.42 -15.61 -6.44
C GLY A 33 10.85 -16.40 -7.60
N GLY A 34 9.94 -17.31 -7.26
CA GLY A 34 9.25 -18.12 -8.24
C GLY A 34 8.04 -18.82 -7.62
N GLY A 35 7.16 -19.32 -8.48
CA GLY A 35 6.00 -20.05 -8.03
C GLY A 35 5.46 -21.00 -9.10
N LEU A 36 4.69 -21.98 -8.64
CA LEU A 36 4.02 -22.97 -9.47
C LEU A 36 2.54 -22.99 -9.09
N ARG A 37 1.68 -23.15 -10.07
CA ARG A 37 0.25 -23.38 -9.90
C ARG A 37 -0.23 -24.46 -10.85
N PHE A 38 -1.03 -25.36 -10.31
CA PHE A 38 -1.73 -26.40 -11.06
C PHE A 38 -3.23 -26.24 -10.85
N ASP A 39 -3.96 -26.07 -11.95
CA ASP A 39 -5.42 -26.04 -11.94
C ASP A 39 -5.94 -27.33 -12.59
N ILE A 40 -6.84 -28.04 -11.90
CA ILE A 40 -7.40 -29.29 -12.29
C ILE A 40 -8.93 -29.15 -12.41
N PHE A 41 -9.49 -29.58 -13.51
CA PHE A 41 -10.91 -29.49 -13.78
C PHE A 41 -11.48 -30.90 -14.11
N SER A 42 -12.65 -31.19 -13.60
CA SER A 42 -13.38 -32.38 -14.05
C SER A 42 -13.93 -32.14 -15.45
N PRO A 43 -14.22 -33.23 -16.22
CA PRO A 43 -14.82 -33.14 -17.57
C PRO A 43 -16.14 -32.39 -17.58
N ASP A 44 -16.95 -32.51 -16.53
CA ASP A 44 -18.23 -31.81 -16.36
C ASP A 44 -18.08 -30.36 -15.83
N THR A 45 -16.85 -29.89 -15.62
CA THR A 45 -16.49 -28.57 -15.08
C THR A 45 -17.03 -28.22 -13.69
N ARG A 46 -17.69 -29.16 -13.03
CA ARG A 46 -18.29 -28.98 -11.70
C ARG A 46 -17.25 -28.96 -10.57
N HIS A 47 -16.16 -29.70 -10.76
CA HIS A 47 -15.09 -29.84 -9.78
C HIS A 47 -13.85 -29.11 -10.28
N LYS A 48 -13.33 -28.17 -9.46
CA LYS A 48 -12.13 -27.40 -9.77
C LYS A 48 -11.19 -27.50 -8.57
N GLY A 49 -9.99 -27.98 -8.81
CA GLY A 49 -8.90 -28.01 -7.83
C GLY A 49 -7.80 -27.04 -8.23
N ALA A 50 -7.17 -26.39 -7.28
CA ALA A 50 -5.96 -25.63 -7.51
C ALA A 50 -4.94 -25.96 -6.42
N LEU A 51 -3.71 -26.25 -6.82
CA LEU A 51 -2.55 -26.38 -5.93
C LEU A 51 -1.55 -25.30 -6.32
N TYR A 52 -0.99 -24.62 -5.35
CA TYR A 52 -0.02 -23.56 -5.61
C TYR A 52 1.07 -23.53 -4.56
N THR A 53 2.24 -23.09 -5.00
CA THR A 53 3.37 -22.80 -4.12
C THR A 53 4.16 -21.64 -4.67
N SER A 54 4.74 -20.84 -3.79
CA SER A 54 5.67 -19.77 -4.14
C SER A 54 6.74 -19.61 -3.08
N ALA A 55 7.92 -19.19 -3.51
CA ALA A 55 9.02 -18.84 -2.63
C ALA A 55 9.65 -17.54 -3.09
N GLN A 56 10.06 -16.70 -2.14
CA GLN A 56 10.81 -15.47 -2.37
C GLN A 56 11.96 -15.38 -1.36
N ASN A 57 13.08 -14.88 -1.82
CA ASN A 57 14.22 -14.53 -0.98
C ASN A 57 14.62 -13.08 -1.30
N ILE A 58 14.66 -12.24 -0.28
CA ILE A 58 15.16 -10.86 -0.37
C ILE A 58 16.43 -10.80 0.45
N ALA A 59 17.54 -10.42 -0.20
CA ALA A 59 18.78 -10.07 0.46
C ALA A 59 18.99 -8.56 0.31
N ARG A 60 18.99 -7.85 1.44
CA ARG A 60 19.16 -6.41 1.50
C ARG A 60 20.48 -6.06 2.18
N GLN A 61 21.23 -5.19 1.56
CA GLN A 61 22.38 -4.53 2.17
C GLN A 61 22.05 -3.05 2.30
N THR A 62 22.28 -2.50 3.48
CA THR A 62 22.03 -1.10 3.79
C THR A 62 23.27 -0.43 4.34
N TYR A 63 23.35 0.86 4.12
CA TYR A 63 24.23 1.75 4.84
C TYR A 63 23.44 3.03 5.16
N PHE A 64 23.38 3.37 6.44
CA PHE A 64 22.80 4.62 6.91
C PHE A 64 23.76 5.21 7.91
N GLY A 65 24.60 6.14 7.46
CA GLY A 65 25.69 6.64 8.31
C GLY A 65 26.05 8.08 8.02
N THR A 66 26.62 8.70 9.05
CA THR A 66 27.24 10.03 9.01
C THR A 66 28.69 9.91 9.46
N GLU A 67 29.47 10.96 9.18
CA GLU A 67 30.85 11.10 9.67
C GLU A 67 31.76 9.89 9.37
N ARG A 68 31.51 9.20 8.25
CA ARG A 68 32.34 8.07 7.76
C ARG A 68 32.35 6.84 8.67
N GLN A 69 31.26 6.55 9.34
CA GLN A 69 31.14 5.43 10.27
C GLN A 69 31.18 4.08 9.54
N LEU A 70 32.18 3.25 9.85
CA LEU A 70 32.33 1.91 9.24
C LEU A 70 31.33 0.87 9.73
N ASN A 71 30.75 1.04 10.91
CA ASN A 71 29.77 0.15 11.50
C ASN A 71 28.32 0.45 11.13
N SER A 72 28.09 1.44 10.26
CA SER A 72 26.74 1.80 9.77
C SER A 72 26.22 0.93 8.63
N TYR A 73 26.80 -0.25 8.44
CA TYR A 73 26.31 -1.26 7.50
C TYR A 73 25.29 -2.17 8.17
N GLY A 74 24.22 -2.46 7.44
CA GLY A 74 23.20 -3.43 7.83
C GLY A 74 22.98 -4.50 6.76
N ALA A 75 22.49 -5.65 7.18
CA ALA A 75 22.11 -6.76 6.31
C ALA A 75 20.77 -7.34 6.78
N THR A 76 19.82 -7.42 5.85
CA THR A 76 18.50 -8.03 6.09
C THR A 76 18.32 -9.20 5.13
N HIS A 77 17.82 -10.33 5.62
CA HIS A 77 17.32 -11.42 4.79
C HIS A 77 15.88 -11.70 5.14
N ASP A 78 15.02 -11.70 4.13
CA ASP A 78 13.62 -12.08 4.24
C ASP A 78 13.31 -13.23 3.29
N ARG A 79 12.95 -14.38 3.85
CA ARG A 79 12.60 -15.59 3.12
C ARG A 79 11.16 -15.94 3.36
N THR A 80 10.36 -15.91 2.29
CA THR A 80 8.94 -16.23 2.34
C THR A 80 8.66 -17.48 1.53
N PHE A 81 7.87 -18.38 2.09
CA PHE A 81 7.35 -19.55 1.41
C PHE A 81 5.85 -19.67 1.64
N VAL A 82 5.09 -19.89 0.57
CA VAL A 82 3.65 -20.10 0.61
C VAL A 82 3.31 -21.38 -0.13
N ALA A 83 2.49 -22.22 0.45
CA ALA A 83 1.91 -23.38 -0.22
C ALA A 83 0.44 -23.51 0.16
N GLY A 84 -0.41 -23.83 -0.81
CA GLY A 84 -1.82 -23.98 -0.55
C GLY A 84 -2.54 -24.81 -1.59
N GLY A 85 -3.76 -25.16 -1.23
CA GLY A 85 -4.67 -25.83 -2.12
C GLY A 85 -6.09 -25.42 -1.85
N GLN A 86 -6.88 -25.37 -2.91
CA GLN A 86 -8.31 -25.12 -2.82
C GLN A 86 -9.08 -26.05 -3.73
N TYR A 87 -10.29 -26.35 -3.33
CA TYR A 87 -11.24 -27.12 -4.08
C TYR A 87 -12.56 -26.38 -4.16
N THR A 88 -13.13 -26.33 -5.34
CA THR A 88 -14.43 -25.70 -5.63
C THR A 88 -15.35 -26.70 -6.26
N TYR A 89 -16.58 -26.74 -5.78
CA TYR A 89 -17.65 -27.63 -6.30
C TYR A 89 -18.89 -26.81 -6.66
N ASP A 90 -19.30 -26.90 -7.93
CA ASP A 90 -20.51 -26.28 -8.46
C ASP A 90 -21.69 -27.24 -8.30
N MET A 91 -22.70 -26.83 -7.55
CA MET A 91 -23.92 -27.60 -7.24
C MET A 91 -25.13 -26.99 -7.95
N ASP A 92 -25.94 -27.84 -8.58
CA ASP A 92 -27.20 -27.39 -9.20
C ASP A 92 -28.13 -26.74 -8.15
N ARG A 93 -28.06 -27.23 -6.92
CA ARG A 93 -28.83 -26.68 -5.78
C ARG A 93 -28.20 -27.06 -4.45
N LEU A 94 -28.06 -26.10 -3.58
CA LEU A 94 -27.78 -26.26 -2.15
C LEU A 94 -28.81 -25.46 -1.36
N LEU A 95 -29.66 -26.16 -0.57
CA LEU A 95 -30.79 -25.59 0.16
C LEU A 95 -31.84 -24.99 -0.79
N PHE A 96 -31.68 -23.78 -1.28
CA PHE A 96 -32.71 -23.03 -1.99
C PHE A 96 -32.29 -22.51 -3.39
N MET A 97 -30.99 -22.48 -3.71
CA MET A 97 -30.48 -21.98 -5.01
C MET A 97 -29.29 -22.81 -5.52
N PRO A 98 -28.90 -22.63 -6.80
CA PRO A 98 -27.61 -23.07 -7.29
C PRO A 98 -26.50 -22.48 -6.44
N ALA A 99 -25.46 -23.25 -6.17
CA ALA A 99 -24.44 -22.89 -5.24
C ALA A 99 -23.04 -23.31 -5.68
N GLN A 100 -22.03 -22.59 -5.24
CA GLN A 100 -20.65 -22.94 -5.40
C GLN A 100 -19.99 -22.99 -4.01
N LEU A 101 -19.57 -24.17 -3.61
CA LEU A 101 -18.82 -24.40 -2.38
C LEU A 101 -17.32 -24.35 -2.67
N THR A 102 -16.57 -23.55 -1.92
CA THR A 102 -15.11 -23.51 -2.01
C THR A 102 -14.51 -23.72 -0.63
N ALA A 103 -13.57 -24.65 -0.53
CA ALA A 103 -12.77 -24.89 0.67
C ALA A 103 -11.29 -24.88 0.31
N GLY A 104 -10.44 -24.45 1.23
CA GLY A 104 -9.00 -24.46 0.99
C GLY A 104 -8.20 -24.40 2.27
N VAL A 105 -6.92 -24.74 2.14
CA VAL A 105 -5.91 -24.66 3.18
C VAL A 105 -4.68 -23.96 2.64
N GLU A 106 -3.98 -23.23 3.50
CA GLU A 106 -2.79 -22.49 3.13
C GLU A 106 -1.81 -22.50 4.28
N TYR A 107 -0.54 -22.63 3.95
CA TYR A 107 0.58 -22.48 4.85
C TYR A 107 1.46 -21.34 4.37
N ASN A 108 1.75 -20.42 5.27
CA ASN A 108 2.68 -19.32 5.06
C ASN A 108 3.83 -19.46 6.06
N TYR A 109 5.04 -19.37 5.55
CA TYR A 109 6.28 -19.31 6.31
C TYR A 109 7.02 -18.03 5.95
N ASN A 110 7.52 -17.33 6.95
CA ASN A 110 8.44 -16.22 6.74
C ASN A 110 9.55 -16.29 7.78
N HIS A 111 10.80 -16.06 7.34
CA HIS A 111 11.97 -15.94 8.19
C HIS A 111 12.67 -14.63 7.86
N LEU A 112 12.56 -13.68 8.79
CA LEU A 112 13.13 -12.34 8.70
C LEU A 112 14.32 -12.27 9.66
N THR A 113 15.53 -12.05 9.12
CA THR A 113 16.71 -11.72 9.90
C THR A 113 17.20 -10.34 9.54
N ASP A 114 17.51 -9.52 10.53
CA ASP A 114 18.10 -8.20 10.35
C ASP A 114 19.25 -7.99 11.32
N ARG A 115 20.38 -7.53 10.79
CA ARG A 115 21.55 -7.21 11.58
C ARG A 115 22.10 -5.86 11.16
N TYR A 116 22.21 -4.95 12.13
CA TYR A 116 22.75 -3.62 11.94
C TYR A 116 23.74 -3.32 13.06
N LEU A 117 25.04 -3.46 12.79
CA LEU A 117 26.09 -3.45 13.82
C LEU A 117 26.20 -2.09 14.53
N GLY A 118 26.10 -0.98 13.79
CA GLY A 118 26.21 0.38 14.34
C GLY A 118 25.08 0.77 15.26
N LEU A 119 23.97 0.04 15.23
CA LEU A 119 22.81 0.26 16.08
C LEU A 119 22.63 -0.83 17.13
N GLY A 120 23.54 -1.80 17.20
CA GLY A 120 23.37 -2.97 18.05
C GLY A 120 22.10 -3.78 17.76
N ARG A 121 21.43 -3.54 16.59
CA ARG A 121 20.19 -4.23 16.26
C ARG A 121 20.47 -5.60 15.67
N GLU A 122 19.93 -6.62 16.30
CA GLU A 122 19.92 -7.97 15.80
C GLU A 122 18.51 -8.53 15.98
N MET A 123 17.87 -8.95 14.88
CA MET A 123 16.56 -9.53 14.85
C MET A 123 16.58 -10.87 14.12
N ASP A 124 15.93 -11.86 14.69
CA ASP A 124 15.67 -13.16 14.07
C ASP A 124 14.22 -13.54 14.39
N GLN A 125 13.34 -13.45 13.38
CA GLN A 125 11.93 -13.72 13.53
C GLN A 125 11.47 -14.76 12.54
N VAL A 126 10.89 -15.84 13.08
CA VAL A 126 10.25 -16.88 12.27
C VAL A 126 8.75 -16.86 12.51
N THR A 127 7.98 -16.75 11.43
CA THR A 127 6.52 -16.80 11.46
C THR A 127 6.00 -17.99 10.68
N HIS A 128 5.00 -18.65 11.24
CA HIS A 128 4.25 -19.74 10.62
C HIS A 128 2.76 -19.44 10.74
N ILE A 129 2.06 -19.47 9.63
CA ILE A 129 0.60 -19.30 9.59
C ILE A 129 0.02 -20.52 8.88
N VAL A 130 -0.85 -21.23 9.55
CA VAL A 130 -1.68 -22.28 8.96
C VAL A 130 -3.12 -21.79 8.92
N GLY A 131 -3.69 -21.64 7.74
CA GLY A 131 -5.05 -21.15 7.54
C GLY A 131 -5.91 -22.16 6.78
N GLY A 132 -7.17 -22.26 7.18
CA GLY A 132 -8.20 -23.00 6.44
C GLY A 132 -9.42 -22.12 6.24
N PHE A 133 -10.07 -22.22 5.10
CA PHE A 133 -11.28 -21.47 4.80
C PHE A 133 -12.36 -22.33 4.16
N LEU A 134 -13.58 -21.92 4.42
CA LEU A 134 -14.77 -22.47 3.80
C LEU A 134 -15.71 -21.33 3.44
N GLN A 135 -16.24 -21.36 2.22
CA GLN A 135 -17.25 -20.41 1.76
C GLN A 135 -18.23 -21.07 0.83
N ASN A 136 -19.46 -20.56 0.83
CA ASN A 136 -20.46 -20.91 -0.16
C ASN A 136 -21.04 -19.65 -0.80
N GLU A 137 -21.19 -19.67 -2.12
CA GLU A 137 -21.90 -18.65 -2.89
C GLU A 137 -23.15 -19.28 -3.49
N TRP A 138 -24.32 -18.78 -3.08
CA TRP A 138 -25.59 -19.03 -3.75
C TRP A 138 -25.78 -17.98 -4.84
N ARG A 139 -26.05 -18.39 -6.07
CA ARG A 139 -26.03 -17.47 -7.19
C ARG A 139 -27.16 -17.74 -8.19
N THR A 140 -27.83 -16.65 -8.59
CA THR A 140 -28.71 -16.56 -9.76
C THR A 140 -28.24 -15.37 -10.62
N GLU A 141 -28.90 -15.10 -11.74
CA GLU A 141 -28.62 -13.93 -12.58
C GLU A 141 -28.77 -12.63 -11.80
N LYS A 142 -29.82 -12.51 -10.99
CA LYS A 142 -30.17 -11.27 -10.27
C LYS A 142 -29.65 -11.19 -8.84
N PHE A 143 -29.35 -12.32 -8.22
CA PHE A 143 -29.00 -12.37 -6.81
C PHE A 143 -27.79 -13.27 -6.56
N SER A 144 -26.88 -12.82 -5.70
CA SER A 144 -25.80 -13.64 -5.17
C SER A 144 -25.66 -13.38 -3.67
N LEU A 145 -25.49 -14.45 -2.90
CA LEU A 145 -25.17 -14.43 -1.47
C LEU A 145 -23.94 -15.30 -1.23
N LEU A 146 -22.85 -14.68 -0.81
CA LEU A 146 -21.64 -15.38 -0.38
C LEU A 146 -21.56 -15.29 1.14
N ILE A 147 -21.35 -16.43 1.79
CA ILE A 147 -21.03 -16.52 3.22
C ILE A 147 -19.81 -17.42 3.35
N GLY A 148 -18.84 -17.01 4.15
CA GLY A 148 -17.63 -17.79 4.40
C GLY A 148 -16.90 -17.36 5.66
N GLY A 149 -15.89 -18.12 6.00
CA GLY A 149 -14.99 -17.82 7.10
C GLY A 149 -13.64 -18.49 6.90
N ARG A 150 -12.63 -17.89 7.48
CA ARG A 150 -11.26 -18.37 7.53
C ARG A 150 -10.84 -18.51 8.98
N LEU A 151 -10.13 -19.57 9.30
CA LEU A 151 -9.50 -19.79 10.59
C LEU A 151 -8.00 -19.86 10.38
N ASP A 152 -7.27 -18.96 11.02
CA ASP A 152 -5.81 -18.86 10.94
C ASP A 152 -5.19 -19.10 12.31
N LYS A 153 -4.15 -19.95 12.35
CA LYS A 153 -3.28 -20.12 13.50
C LYS A 153 -1.89 -19.60 13.17
N HIS A 154 -1.52 -18.54 13.87
CA HIS A 154 -0.19 -17.91 13.81
C HIS A 154 0.66 -18.37 15.00
N ASN A 155 1.97 -18.67 14.82
CA ASN A 155 2.83 -19.13 15.92
C ASN A 155 3.05 -18.08 17.02
N LEU A 156 3.03 -16.78 16.68
CA LEU A 156 3.18 -15.68 17.66
C LEU A 156 1.86 -15.32 18.37
N MET A 157 0.81 -16.12 18.18
CA MET A 157 -0.50 -15.86 18.78
C MET A 157 -1.00 -17.10 19.54
N ASP A 158 -1.49 -16.92 20.76
CA ASP A 158 -1.99 -18.03 21.58
C ASP A 158 -3.22 -18.69 20.98
N LYS A 159 -4.12 -17.90 20.39
CA LYS A 159 -5.39 -18.36 19.85
C LYS A 159 -5.43 -18.27 18.32
N ALA A 160 -6.16 -19.19 17.72
CA ALA A 160 -6.52 -19.06 16.30
C ALA A 160 -7.52 -17.91 16.12
N VAL A 161 -7.41 -17.22 14.97
CA VAL A 161 -8.30 -16.12 14.61
C VAL A 161 -9.32 -16.59 13.58
N PHE A 162 -10.60 -16.33 13.86
CA PHE A 162 -11.67 -16.56 12.91
C PHE A 162 -12.06 -15.26 12.22
N SER A 163 -11.99 -15.24 10.89
CA SER A 163 -12.28 -14.10 10.03
C SER A 163 -13.51 -14.40 9.16
N PRO A 164 -14.72 -14.03 9.58
CA PRO A 164 -15.93 -14.18 8.80
C PRO A 164 -16.01 -13.17 7.66
N ARG A 165 -16.74 -13.57 6.58
CA ARG A 165 -17.11 -12.67 5.50
C ARG A 165 -18.49 -12.97 4.95
N ALA A 166 -19.19 -11.94 4.51
CA ALA A 166 -20.45 -12.05 3.80
C ALA A 166 -20.53 -11.01 2.69
N ASN A 167 -21.12 -11.39 1.56
CA ASN A 167 -21.35 -10.47 0.45
C ASN A 167 -22.71 -10.78 -0.17
N ILE A 168 -23.51 -9.74 -0.36
CA ILE A 168 -24.81 -9.80 -1.03
C ILE A 168 -24.74 -8.93 -2.27
N ARG A 169 -25.13 -9.48 -3.41
CA ARG A 169 -25.32 -8.72 -4.64
C ARG A 169 -26.76 -8.90 -5.12
N TYR A 170 -27.39 -7.80 -5.46
CA TYR A 170 -28.74 -7.79 -6.05
C TYR A 170 -28.75 -6.89 -7.28
N SER A 171 -29.11 -7.44 -8.42
CA SER A 171 -29.23 -6.74 -9.70
C SER A 171 -30.70 -6.78 -10.14
N PRO A 172 -31.54 -5.82 -9.70
CA PRO A 172 -32.96 -5.79 -10.05
C PRO A 172 -33.18 -5.63 -11.56
N THR A 173 -32.28 -4.92 -12.22
CA THR A 173 -32.22 -4.75 -13.67
C THR A 173 -30.80 -4.94 -14.17
N GLU A 174 -30.60 -5.01 -15.48
CA GLU A 174 -29.27 -5.04 -16.10
C GLU A 174 -28.48 -3.75 -15.88
N SER A 175 -29.17 -2.66 -15.58
CA SER A 175 -28.59 -1.32 -15.40
C SER A 175 -28.32 -0.96 -13.94
N VAL A 176 -28.72 -1.78 -12.97
CA VAL A 176 -28.59 -1.49 -11.54
C VAL A 176 -28.04 -2.68 -10.82
N GLY A 177 -26.88 -2.52 -10.19
CA GLY A 177 -26.25 -3.48 -9.29
C GLY A 177 -26.12 -2.91 -7.89
N LEU A 178 -26.68 -3.56 -6.89
CA LEU A 178 -26.54 -3.22 -5.47
C LEU A 178 -25.64 -4.27 -4.82
N ARG A 179 -24.73 -3.84 -3.95
CA ARG A 179 -23.85 -4.75 -3.19
C ARG A 179 -23.73 -4.30 -1.75
N ALA A 180 -23.80 -5.25 -0.83
CA ALA A 180 -23.44 -5.07 0.56
C ALA A 180 -22.37 -6.10 0.93
N SER A 181 -21.33 -5.68 1.64
CA SER A 181 -20.27 -6.59 2.08
C SER A 181 -19.89 -6.35 3.53
N TYR A 182 -19.47 -7.43 4.17
CA TYR A 182 -18.83 -7.46 5.46
C TYR A 182 -17.61 -8.37 5.41
N SER A 183 -16.52 -7.95 6.00
CA SER A 183 -15.32 -8.77 6.20
C SER A 183 -14.59 -8.40 7.48
N SER A 184 -14.01 -9.39 8.12
CA SER A 184 -13.11 -9.24 9.25
C SER A 184 -11.69 -9.68 8.86
N GLY A 185 -10.68 -9.07 9.45
CA GLY A 185 -9.28 -9.38 9.27
C GLY A 185 -8.46 -9.10 10.52
N PHE A 186 -7.18 -9.45 10.49
CA PHE A 186 -6.24 -9.18 11.57
C PHE A 186 -4.83 -8.91 11.07
N ARG A 187 -4.02 -8.24 11.88
CA ARG A 187 -2.57 -8.08 11.71
C ARG A 187 -1.88 -8.68 12.93
N ALA A 188 -0.93 -9.58 12.70
CA ALA A 188 -0.26 -10.31 13.78
C ALA A 188 0.74 -9.40 14.53
N PRO A 189 1.04 -9.72 15.84
CA PRO A 189 1.97 -8.96 16.66
C PRO A 189 3.42 -9.36 16.32
N GLN A 190 3.91 -8.96 15.15
CA GLN A 190 5.25 -9.27 14.65
C GLN A 190 5.96 -8.00 14.18
N ALA A 191 7.28 -8.08 14.03
CA ALA A 191 8.03 -7.06 13.32
C ALA A 191 7.74 -7.14 11.80
N TYR A 192 7.64 -6.00 11.17
CA TYR A 192 7.41 -5.84 9.74
C TYR A 192 8.60 -5.15 9.08
N ASP A 193 8.73 -5.27 7.76
CA ASP A 193 9.83 -4.65 7.00
C ASP A 193 9.88 -3.13 7.22
N GLU A 194 8.75 -2.49 7.40
CA GLU A 194 8.66 -1.06 7.72
C GLU A 194 9.35 -0.68 9.05
N ASP A 195 9.44 -1.63 9.99
CA ASP A 195 10.10 -1.44 11.29
C ASP A 195 11.63 -1.47 11.19
N LEU A 196 12.15 -1.98 10.09
CA LEU A 196 13.59 -2.08 9.82
C LEU A 196 14.14 -0.83 9.11
N HIS A 197 13.25 0.06 8.68
CA HIS A 197 13.65 1.30 8.04
C HIS A 197 14.28 2.25 9.05
N VAL A 198 15.37 2.89 8.65
CA VAL A 198 16.04 3.92 9.43
C VAL A 198 15.58 5.28 8.93
N ASP A 199 14.78 5.98 9.73
CA ASP A 199 14.11 7.21 9.31
C ASP A 199 15.04 8.42 9.20
N ALA A 200 16.18 8.44 9.89
CA ALA A 200 17.07 9.58 9.87
C ALA A 200 18.53 9.20 9.62
N VAL A 201 19.18 9.92 8.73
CA VAL A 201 20.62 9.88 8.56
C VAL A 201 21.21 11.17 9.10
N GLY A 202 21.97 11.06 10.18
CA GLY A 202 22.64 12.17 10.83
C GLY A 202 21.92 12.79 12.02
N GLY A 203 20.70 12.34 12.32
CA GLY A 203 19.99 12.61 13.57
C GLY A 203 19.98 11.38 14.47
N ALA A 204 19.28 11.46 15.59
CA ALA A 204 18.99 10.31 16.41
C ALA A 204 18.18 9.29 15.60
N LEU A 205 18.69 8.06 15.50
CA LEU A 205 18.03 6.98 14.77
C LEU A 205 16.85 6.48 15.60
N LYS A 206 15.80 6.01 14.92
CA LYS A 206 14.63 5.41 15.57
C LYS A 206 14.77 3.89 15.56
N LEU A 207 15.00 3.30 16.73
CA LEU A 207 15.07 1.84 16.93
C LEU A 207 13.71 1.32 17.37
N ILE A 208 13.09 0.46 16.56
CA ILE A 208 11.76 -0.07 16.88
C ILE A 208 11.89 -1.39 17.63
N VAL A 209 11.25 -1.46 18.82
CA VAL A 209 11.11 -2.65 19.63
C VAL A 209 9.62 -2.98 19.76
N LEU A 210 9.30 -4.27 20.01
CA LEU A 210 7.93 -4.71 20.23
C LEU A 210 7.61 -4.69 21.73
N ALA A 211 6.45 -4.15 22.09
CA ALA A 211 5.97 -4.17 23.47
C ALA A 211 5.79 -5.60 23.98
N PRO A 212 6.18 -5.91 25.23
CA PRO A 212 5.83 -7.17 25.86
C PRO A 212 4.30 -7.34 25.89
N GLY A 213 3.79 -8.43 25.30
CA GLY A 213 2.35 -8.72 25.27
C GLY A 213 1.58 -7.94 24.19
N LEU A 214 2.25 -7.49 23.13
CA LEU A 214 1.61 -6.90 21.95
C LEU A 214 0.49 -7.82 21.43
N LYS A 215 -0.74 -7.28 21.33
CA LYS A 215 -1.93 -8.00 20.86
C LYS A 215 -2.04 -7.85 19.34
N PRO A 216 -2.71 -8.80 18.66
CA PRO A 216 -3.09 -8.60 17.25
C PRO A 216 -4.01 -7.39 17.08
N GLU A 217 -3.83 -6.67 15.97
CA GLU A 217 -4.78 -5.66 15.51
C GLU A 217 -5.91 -6.37 14.75
N TYR A 218 -7.17 -5.98 14.99
CA TYR A 218 -8.34 -6.52 14.29
C TYR A 218 -9.06 -5.46 13.49
N SER A 219 -9.66 -5.88 12.37
CA SER A 219 -10.51 -5.03 11.54
C SER A 219 -11.86 -5.64 11.26
N ASN A 220 -12.89 -4.80 11.25
CA ASN A 220 -14.25 -5.12 10.82
C ASN A 220 -14.67 -4.07 9.79
N SER A 221 -14.90 -4.50 8.55
CA SER A 221 -15.22 -3.61 7.42
C SER A 221 -16.59 -3.91 6.87
N PHE A 222 -17.36 -2.85 6.66
CA PHE A 222 -18.67 -2.88 6.02
C PHE A 222 -18.65 -1.96 4.81
N SER A 223 -19.26 -2.38 3.70
CA SER A 223 -19.51 -1.49 2.57
C SER A 223 -20.88 -1.72 1.95
N LEU A 224 -21.43 -0.67 1.39
CA LEU A 224 -22.68 -0.66 0.62
C LEU A 224 -22.43 0.12 -0.67
N SER A 225 -22.67 -0.49 -1.83
CA SER A 225 -22.47 0.17 -3.11
C SER A 225 -23.67 0.01 -4.05
N ALA A 226 -23.83 1.02 -4.90
CA ALA A 226 -24.74 1.03 -6.04
C ALA A 226 -23.94 1.28 -7.32
N ASP A 227 -24.09 0.40 -8.29
CA ASP A 227 -23.45 0.43 -9.60
C ASP A 227 -24.52 0.63 -10.68
N LEU A 228 -24.46 1.77 -11.36
CA LEU A 228 -25.49 2.24 -12.27
C LEU A 228 -24.92 2.33 -13.69
N TYR A 229 -25.54 1.64 -14.63
CA TYR A 229 -25.18 1.62 -16.04
C TYR A 229 -26.29 2.27 -16.86
N HIS A 230 -25.92 3.15 -17.77
CA HIS A 230 -26.88 3.70 -18.72
C HIS A 230 -26.21 4.03 -20.06
N ASN A 231 -26.96 3.78 -21.15
CA ASN A 231 -26.52 4.10 -22.50
C ASN A 231 -27.42 5.21 -23.06
N PHE A 232 -26.82 6.36 -23.33
CA PHE A 232 -27.46 7.47 -24.03
C PHE A 232 -27.08 7.43 -25.52
N GLY A 233 -27.74 6.56 -26.28
CA GLY A 233 -27.38 6.29 -27.67
C GLY A 233 -26.00 5.65 -27.77
N ARG A 234 -25.00 6.39 -28.32
CA ARG A 234 -23.62 5.91 -28.41
C ARG A 234 -22.79 6.16 -27.16
N VAL A 235 -23.27 6.97 -26.24
CA VAL A 235 -22.56 7.29 -24.99
C VAL A 235 -22.88 6.22 -23.96
N GLN A 236 -21.87 5.51 -23.51
CA GLN A 236 -21.94 4.52 -22.44
C GLN A 236 -21.52 5.18 -21.13
N THR A 237 -22.31 5.01 -20.09
CA THR A 237 -22.00 5.57 -18.76
C THR A 237 -22.08 4.51 -17.68
N ASN A 238 -21.21 4.63 -16.69
CA ASN A 238 -21.26 3.87 -15.46
C ASN A 238 -20.99 4.82 -14.29
N LEU A 239 -21.75 4.70 -13.23
CA LEU A 239 -21.57 5.42 -11.97
C LEU A 239 -21.62 4.41 -10.83
N LEU A 240 -20.50 4.29 -10.09
CA LEU A 240 -20.42 3.57 -8.83
C LEU A 240 -20.40 4.57 -7.67
N ILE A 241 -21.24 4.33 -6.68
CA ILE A 241 -21.25 5.03 -5.40
C ILE A 241 -21.11 3.96 -4.32
N GLU A 242 -20.13 4.11 -3.44
CA GLU A 242 -19.91 3.20 -2.31
C GLU A 242 -19.76 4.00 -1.02
N GLY A 243 -20.49 3.61 0.02
CA GLY A 243 -20.22 4.00 1.39
C GLY A 243 -19.47 2.88 2.10
N PHE A 244 -18.43 3.23 2.86
CA PHE A 244 -17.66 2.26 3.63
C PHE A 244 -17.45 2.70 5.08
N TYR A 245 -17.29 1.70 5.94
CA TYR A 245 -17.02 1.86 7.37
C TYR A 245 -16.10 0.73 7.82
N THR A 246 -14.93 1.08 8.35
CA THR A 246 -13.97 0.13 8.94
C THR A 246 -13.68 0.52 10.36
N LYS A 247 -13.91 -0.42 11.28
CA LYS A 247 -13.49 -0.34 12.67
C LYS A 247 -12.20 -1.13 12.85
N LEU A 248 -11.20 -0.49 13.45
CA LEU A 248 -9.95 -1.10 13.86
C LEU A 248 -9.92 -1.18 15.38
N ASP A 249 -9.53 -2.32 15.92
CA ASP A 249 -9.36 -2.55 17.35
C ASP A 249 -7.90 -2.89 17.64
N ASP A 250 -7.37 -2.43 18.79
CA ASP A 250 -5.98 -2.64 19.22
C ASP A 250 -4.94 -2.17 18.16
N VAL A 251 -5.15 -0.98 17.54
CA VAL A 251 -4.31 -0.44 16.45
C VAL A 251 -2.86 -0.31 16.88
N PHE A 252 -1.94 -0.73 16.03
CA PHE A 252 -0.51 -0.56 16.26
C PHE A 252 -0.09 0.90 16.16
N THR A 253 0.70 1.32 17.12
CA THR A 253 1.30 2.65 17.18
C THR A 253 2.75 2.56 17.62
N LEU A 254 3.53 3.57 17.29
CA LEU A 254 4.90 3.74 17.76
C LEU A 254 4.94 4.87 18.77
N VAL A 255 5.53 4.61 19.91
CA VAL A 255 5.72 5.60 20.99
C VAL A 255 7.18 5.59 21.41
N GLN A 256 7.79 6.76 21.49
CA GLN A 256 9.15 6.89 22.01
C GLN A 256 9.14 6.55 23.50
N ILE A 257 10.00 5.62 23.92
CA ILE A 257 10.09 5.18 25.33
C ILE A 257 11.43 5.55 25.99
N GLY A 258 12.36 6.11 25.21
CA GLY A 258 13.67 6.53 25.71
C GLY A 258 14.69 6.71 24.59
N GLU A 259 15.93 6.83 25.04
CA GLU A 259 17.11 6.91 24.18
C GLU A 259 18.13 5.85 24.63
N ASP A 260 18.91 5.35 23.68
CA ASP A 260 20.05 4.47 23.99
C ASP A 260 21.30 5.28 24.41
N ALA A 261 22.40 4.59 24.67
CA ALA A 261 23.67 5.22 25.10
C ALA A 261 24.31 6.11 24.01
N ASP A 262 23.93 5.90 22.75
CA ASP A 262 24.43 6.64 21.58
C ASP A 262 23.47 7.78 21.19
N GLY A 263 22.39 8.01 21.96
CA GLY A 263 21.39 9.05 21.72
C GLY A 263 20.35 8.70 20.65
N ASN A 264 20.22 7.41 20.29
CA ASN A 264 19.18 6.96 19.38
C ASN A 264 17.85 6.80 20.10
N PHE A 265 16.73 7.19 19.47
CA PHE A 265 15.41 7.04 20.02
C PHE A 265 14.95 5.58 20.01
N ILE A 266 14.48 5.09 21.14
CA ILE A 266 13.85 3.77 21.25
C ILE A 266 12.34 3.95 21.11
N MET A 267 11.80 3.44 20.00
CA MET A 267 10.37 3.47 19.69
C MET A 267 9.75 2.12 20.01
N GLU A 268 8.76 2.10 20.87
CA GLU A 268 8.01 0.88 21.17
C GLU A 268 6.76 0.76 20.30
N ARG A 269 6.64 -0.36 19.58
CA ARG A 269 5.38 -0.73 18.92
C ARG A 269 4.46 -1.33 19.96
N ARG A 270 3.35 -0.66 20.24
CA ARG A 270 2.33 -1.11 21.19
C ARG A 270 0.91 -0.90 20.64
N ASN A 271 -0.08 -1.49 21.28
CA ASN A 271 -1.47 -1.25 20.92
C ASN A 271 -1.95 0.10 21.47
N ALA A 272 -2.52 0.91 20.58
CA ALA A 272 -3.29 2.10 20.95
C ALA A 272 -4.78 1.76 21.14
N SER A 273 -5.59 2.77 21.38
CA SER A 273 -7.05 2.64 21.23
C SER A 273 -7.41 2.27 19.81
N GLY A 274 -8.62 1.76 19.59
CA GLY A 274 -9.10 1.50 18.23
C GLY A 274 -9.14 2.75 17.36
N ALA A 275 -9.43 2.56 16.08
CA ALA A 275 -9.64 3.63 15.12
C ALA A 275 -10.85 3.35 14.23
N THR A 276 -11.39 4.38 13.63
CA THR A 276 -12.52 4.28 12.69
C THR A 276 -12.18 5.02 11.40
N VAL A 277 -12.29 4.32 10.28
CA VAL A 277 -12.17 4.88 8.93
C VAL A 277 -13.51 4.72 8.23
N LYS A 278 -14.09 5.82 7.75
CA LYS A 278 -15.37 5.80 7.06
C LYS A 278 -15.43 6.86 5.96
N GLY A 279 -16.22 6.60 4.93
CA GLY A 279 -16.30 7.54 3.84
C GLY A 279 -17.17 7.07 2.68
N PHE A 280 -16.99 7.78 1.58
CA PHE A 280 -17.66 7.50 0.31
C PHE A 280 -16.65 7.47 -0.83
N ASN A 281 -16.82 6.50 -1.71
CA ASN A 281 -16.15 6.40 -3.00
C ASN A 281 -17.15 6.72 -4.11
N PHE A 282 -16.71 7.51 -5.08
CA PHE A 282 -17.44 7.82 -6.29
C PHE A 282 -16.55 7.45 -7.48
N GLU A 283 -17.05 6.59 -8.37
CA GLU A 283 -16.38 6.32 -9.64
C GLU A 283 -17.34 6.57 -10.80
N GLY A 284 -16.86 7.31 -11.80
CA GLY A 284 -17.61 7.59 -13.00
C GLY A 284 -16.84 7.16 -14.24
N LYS A 285 -17.53 6.50 -15.18
CA LYS A 285 -16.99 6.17 -16.51
C LYS A 285 -17.93 6.66 -17.57
N ILE A 286 -17.39 7.32 -18.57
CA ILE A 286 -18.11 7.77 -19.75
C ILE A 286 -17.29 7.38 -20.97
N GLY A 287 -17.91 6.67 -21.89
CA GLY A 287 -17.26 6.22 -23.12
C GLY A 287 -18.11 6.43 -24.36
N ILE A 288 -17.45 6.82 -25.45
CA ILE A 288 -17.99 6.77 -26.81
C ILE A 288 -17.07 5.85 -27.60
N PRO A 289 -17.53 4.66 -28.04
CA PRO A 289 -16.69 3.70 -28.73
C PRO A 289 -15.85 4.32 -29.87
N ASN A 290 -14.56 4.01 -29.86
CA ASN A 290 -13.54 4.49 -30.83
C ASN A 290 -13.26 5.99 -30.83
N LEU A 291 -13.86 6.79 -29.96
CA LEU A 291 -13.66 8.24 -29.91
C LEU A 291 -13.09 8.71 -28.58
N PHE A 292 -13.72 8.35 -27.48
CA PHE A 292 -13.46 8.97 -26.19
C PHE A 292 -13.74 8.02 -25.02
N GLU A 293 -12.91 8.07 -24.02
CA GLU A 293 -13.12 7.43 -22.72
C GLU A 293 -12.67 8.36 -21.61
N LEU A 294 -13.49 8.50 -20.59
CA LEU A 294 -13.19 9.20 -19.35
C LEU A 294 -13.51 8.28 -18.18
N GLN A 295 -12.57 8.14 -17.26
CA GLN A 295 -12.76 7.56 -15.96
C GLN A 295 -12.31 8.55 -14.91
N LEU A 296 -13.10 8.70 -13.86
CA LEU A 296 -12.78 9.52 -12.69
C LEU A 296 -13.16 8.77 -11.42
N GLY A 297 -12.38 8.96 -10.38
CA GLY A 297 -12.63 8.43 -9.04
C GLY A 297 -12.36 9.50 -7.99
N TYR A 298 -13.18 9.55 -6.96
CA TYR A 298 -13.02 10.48 -5.85
C TYR A 298 -13.46 9.85 -4.55
N THR A 299 -12.62 9.98 -3.53
CA THR A 299 -12.87 9.48 -2.18
C THR A 299 -12.96 10.65 -1.20
N LEU A 300 -13.99 10.62 -0.38
CA LEU A 300 -14.14 11.44 0.82
C LEU A 300 -14.11 10.53 2.03
N GLN A 301 -13.22 10.79 2.98
CA GLN A 301 -13.10 9.94 4.17
C GLN A 301 -12.79 10.71 5.44
N SER A 302 -13.05 10.05 6.56
CA SER A 302 -12.65 10.48 7.89
C SER A 302 -11.98 9.31 8.60
N SER A 303 -10.76 9.54 9.10
CA SER A 303 -9.91 8.53 9.76
C SER A 303 -9.52 9.05 11.13
N LEU A 304 -10.12 8.48 12.18
CA LEU A 304 -10.00 8.98 13.55
C LEU A 304 -9.68 7.87 14.54
N TYR A 305 -8.74 8.11 15.43
CA TYR A 305 -8.57 7.29 16.63
C TYR A 305 -9.78 7.43 17.57
N ASP A 306 -10.12 6.38 18.28
CA ASP A 306 -11.22 6.39 19.27
C ASP A 306 -10.94 7.33 20.43
N ARG A 307 -9.69 7.40 20.85
CA ARG A 307 -9.18 8.32 21.86
C ARG A 307 -8.05 9.16 21.27
N PRO A 308 -7.83 10.37 21.78
CA PRO A 308 -6.67 11.15 21.40
C PRO A 308 -5.38 10.37 21.62
N PHE A 309 -4.44 10.52 20.70
CA PHE A 309 -3.14 9.84 20.68
C PHE A 309 -2.02 10.88 20.71
N GLU A 310 -1.10 10.73 21.65
CA GLU A 310 0.15 11.51 21.75
C GLU A 310 1.25 10.72 21.04
N TRP A 311 1.77 11.29 19.96
CA TRP A 311 2.82 10.64 19.16
C TRP A 311 4.24 11.05 19.59
N ALA A 312 4.38 12.21 20.25
CA ALA A 312 5.63 12.75 20.77
C ALA A 312 5.52 12.89 22.29
N GLU A 313 6.32 12.11 23.05
CA GLU A 313 6.40 12.25 24.50
C GLU A 313 7.17 13.52 24.87
N ASN A 314 6.76 14.18 25.97
CA ASN A 314 7.34 15.42 26.48
C ASN A 314 7.26 16.64 25.53
N SER A 315 6.33 16.62 24.58
CA SER A 315 6.03 17.77 23.74
C SER A 315 4.80 18.53 24.27
N ASP A 316 4.73 19.85 24.00
CA ASP A 316 3.54 20.66 24.28
C ASP A 316 2.44 20.46 23.22
N LEU A 317 2.59 19.46 22.33
CA LEU A 317 1.63 19.18 21.27
C LEU A 317 0.37 18.53 21.81
N PRO A 318 -0.81 18.96 21.36
CA PRO A 318 -2.06 18.36 21.81
C PRO A 318 -2.21 16.94 21.25
N ALA A 319 -2.74 16.04 22.08
CA ALA A 319 -3.10 14.70 21.61
C ALA A 319 -4.12 14.76 20.48
N GLN A 320 -3.88 14.02 19.40
CA GLN A 320 -4.65 14.03 18.17
C GLN A 320 -5.61 12.84 18.06
N ARG A 321 -6.80 13.11 17.57
CA ARG A 321 -7.71 12.05 17.13
C ARG A 321 -7.58 11.73 15.65
N LYS A 322 -7.09 12.68 14.84
CA LYS A 322 -6.92 12.48 13.41
C LYS A 322 -5.74 11.56 13.14
N MET A 323 -5.93 10.55 12.29
CA MET A 323 -4.84 9.69 11.88
C MET A 323 -3.89 10.48 10.97
N PHE A 324 -2.60 10.36 11.26
CA PHE A 324 -1.56 11.01 10.46
C PHE A 324 -1.43 10.38 9.08
N ARG A 325 -0.92 11.14 8.12
CA ARG A 325 -0.63 10.73 6.74
C ARG A 325 -1.84 10.15 6.01
N THR A 326 -3.03 10.61 6.39
CA THR A 326 -4.30 10.13 5.83
C THR A 326 -5.10 11.33 5.33
N PRO A 327 -5.13 11.59 4.01
CA PRO A 327 -5.90 12.69 3.46
C PRO A 327 -7.41 12.44 3.60
N ASP A 328 -8.17 13.50 3.91
CA ASP A 328 -9.64 13.41 4.01
C ASP A 328 -10.31 13.31 2.64
N SER A 329 -9.60 13.67 1.57
CA SER A 329 -10.09 13.57 0.21
C SER A 329 -8.96 13.31 -0.77
N TYR A 330 -9.21 12.45 -1.77
CA TYR A 330 -8.29 12.20 -2.86
C TYR A 330 -9.04 11.67 -4.08
N GLY A 331 -8.41 11.77 -5.24
CA GLY A 331 -9.06 11.30 -6.46
C GLY A 331 -8.11 11.18 -7.63
N TYR A 332 -8.65 10.65 -8.72
CA TYR A 332 -7.93 10.53 -9.97
C TYR A 332 -8.87 10.71 -11.15
N PHE A 333 -8.31 11.02 -12.29
CA PHE A 333 -8.99 10.89 -13.57
C PHE A 333 -8.05 10.40 -14.66
N THR A 334 -8.60 9.69 -15.62
CA THR A 334 -7.94 9.36 -16.88
C THR A 334 -8.91 9.63 -18.04
N SER A 335 -8.41 10.26 -19.08
CA SER A 335 -9.19 10.51 -20.28
C SER A 335 -8.37 10.15 -21.51
N THR A 336 -8.97 9.42 -22.43
CA THR A 336 -8.33 9.01 -23.69
C THR A 336 -9.20 9.44 -24.86
N TRP A 337 -8.58 10.12 -25.81
CA TRP A 337 -9.20 10.66 -27.01
C TRP A 337 -8.53 10.06 -28.24
N ASN A 338 -9.28 9.36 -29.06
CA ASN A 338 -8.86 8.92 -30.38
C ASN A 338 -9.20 10.01 -31.38
N ILE A 339 -8.33 11.01 -31.46
CA ILE A 339 -8.54 12.23 -32.29
C ILE A 339 -8.59 11.89 -33.78
N ALA A 340 -7.79 10.92 -34.18
CA ALA A 340 -7.76 10.39 -35.56
C ALA A 340 -7.44 8.88 -35.48
N PRO A 341 -7.64 8.09 -36.56
CA PRO A 341 -7.46 6.64 -36.57
C PRO A 341 -6.11 6.11 -36.06
N ARG A 342 -5.11 6.97 -35.99
CA ARG A 342 -3.75 6.62 -35.56
C ARG A 342 -3.19 7.59 -34.54
N PHE A 343 -3.96 8.59 -34.13
CA PHE A 343 -3.52 9.63 -33.20
C PHE A 343 -4.38 9.63 -31.97
N ARG A 344 -3.73 9.42 -30.80
CA ARG A 344 -4.35 9.35 -29.49
C ARG A 344 -3.75 10.41 -28.58
N ALA A 345 -4.61 11.08 -27.83
CA ALA A 345 -4.22 11.92 -26.70
C ALA A 345 -4.77 11.29 -25.43
N SER A 346 -3.98 11.29 -24.36
CA SER A 346 -4.42 10.84 -23.03
C SER A 346 -4.07 11.92 -22.00
N LEU A 347 -5.07 12.32 -21.24
CA LEU A 347 -4.94 13.24 -20.10
C LEU A 347 -5.22 12.44 -18.84
N PHE A 348 -4.38 12.59 -17.84
CA PHE A 348 -4.52 11.87 -16.56
C PHE A 348 -4.07 12.76 -15.41
N GLY A 349 -4.61 12.50 -14.23
CA GLY A 349 -4.20 13.25 -13.05
C GLY A 349 -4.64 12.59 -11.77
N THR A 350 -3.98 13.01 -10.69
CA THR A 350 -4.30 12.63 -9.31
C THR A 350 -4.40 13.88 -8.46
N TYR A 351 -5.35 13.85 -7.55
CA TYR A 351 -5.54 14.85 -6.51
C TYR A 351 -5.35 14.22 -5.15
N THR A 352 -4.56 14.83 -4.29
CA THR A 352 -4.41 14.46 -2.89
C THR A 352 -4.70 15.69 -2.05
N GLY A 353 -5.72 15.62 -1.22
CA GLY A 353 -6.11 16.68 -0.31
C GLY A 353 -5.13 16.82 0.86
N THR A 354 -5.37 17.81 1.69
CA THR A 354 -4.56 18.08 2.88
C THR A 354 -4.61 16.91 3.86
N MET A 355 -3.50 16.66 4.55
CA MET A 355 -3.41 15.67 5.63
C MET A 355 -2.50 16.20 6.74
N LEU A 356 -2.70 15.68 7.95
CA LEU A 356 -1.83 15.99 9.08
C LEU A 356 -0.61 15.05 9.03
N VAL A 357 0.59 15.62 9.17
CA VAL A 357 1.83 14.86 9.21
C VAL A 357 2.67 15.26 10.40
N GLN A 358 3.43 14.32 10.90
CA GLN A 358 4.42 14.49 11.96
C GLN A 358 5.70 15.02 11.34
N HIS A 359 6.38 15.92 12.06
CA HIS A 359 7.65 16.49 11.65
C HIS A 359 8.52 16.70 12.87
N THR A 360 9.69 16.08 12.90
CA THR A 360 10.71 16.28 13.94
C THR A 360 11.89 17.01 13.31
N PHE A 361 12.10 18.26 13.65
CA PHE A 361 13.11 19.11 13.02
C PHE A 361 14.07 19.71 14.04
N TYR A 362 15.30 20.01 13.59
CA TYR A 362 16.27 20.72 14.40
C TYR A 362 16.01 22.22 14.38
N ASN A 363 15.85 22.80 15.58
CA ASN A 363 15.70 24.24 15.75
C ASN A 363 17.03 24.87 16.18
N ALA A 364 17.67 25.59 15.27
CA ALA A 364 18.95 26.24 15.53
C ALA A 364 18.90 27.37 16.60
N GLN A 365 17.72 27.87 16.96
CA GLN A 365 17.57 28.91 17.99
C GLN A 365 17.60 28.30 19.40
N THR A 366 17.09 27.12 19.56
CA THR A 366 17.04 26.38 20.83
C THR A 366 18.13 25.33 20.95
N ASP A 367 18.90 25.10 19.85
CA ASP A 367 19.91 24.05 19.74
C ASP A 367 19.36 22.65 20.12
N SER A 368 18.15 22.34 19.64
CA SER A 368 17.44 21.11 20.01
C SER A 368 16.52 20.62 18.91
N MET A 369 16.25 19.31 18.91
CA MET A 369 15.18 18.72 18.10
C MET A 369 13.83 19.14 18.67
N GLN A 370 12.90 19.48 17.78
CA GLN A 370 11.53 19.85 18.11
C GLN A 370 10.53 19.09 17.27
N ASP A 371 9.42 18.75 17.88
CA ASP A 371 8.31 18.09 17.21
C ASP A 371 7.24 19.10 16.81
N ALA A 372 6.66 18.90 15.64
CA ALA A 372 5.56 19.70 15.11
C ALA A 372 4.54 18.84 14.38
N GLU A 373 3.31 19.34 14.32
CA GLU A 373 2.26 18.81 13.48
C GLU A 373 2.01 19.76 12.31
N THR A 374 2.21 19.28 11.09
CA THR A 374 2.09 20.08 9.89
C THR A 374 0.87 19.63 9.08
N LEU A 375 0.01 20.59 8.73
CA LEU A 375 -1.03 20.37 7.75
C LEU A 375 -0.44 20.57 6.35
N THR A 376 -0.41 19.49 5.55
CA THR A 376 0.16 19.55 4.21
C THR A 376 -0.68 20.42 3.27
N PRO A 377 -0.08 21.04 2.23
CA PRO A 377 -0.87 21.53 1.12
C PRO A 377 -1.55 20.37 0.38
N ASP A 378 -2.52 20.70 -0.46
CA ASP A 378 -3.05 19.75 -1.43
C ASP A 378 -2.13 19.67 -2.67
N PHE A 379 -2.20 18.52 -3.36
CA PHE A 379 -1.43 18.26 -4.58
C PHE A 379 -2.35 17.89 -5.72
N PHE A 380 -2.09 18.49 -6.88
CA PHE A 380 -2.72 18.11 -8.13
C PHE A 380 -1.67 17.82 -9.19
N ASP A 381 -1.42 16.53 -9.44
CA ASP A 381 -0.52 16.07 -10.49
C ASP A 381 -1.34 15.76 -11.75
N MET A 382 -1.06 16.46 -12.85
CA MET A 382 -1.68 16.24 -14.14
C MET A 382 -0.63 15.98 -15.21
N GLY A 383 -0.90 15.01 -16.09
CA GLY A 383 -0.04 14.68 -17.21
C GLY A 383 -0.80 14.58 -18.52
N LEU A 384 -0.07 14.81 -19.61
CA LEU A 384 -0.54 14.66 -20.99
C LEU A 384 0.40 13.72 -21.75
N LYS A 385 -0.18 12.76 -22.45
CA LYS A 385 0.53 11.88 -23.41
C LYS A 385 -0.13 12.00 -24.78
N LEU A 386 0.69 12.20 -25.79
CA LEU A 386 0.31 12.10 -27.20
C LEU A 386 0.96 10.87 -27.80
N ALA A 387 0.25 10.12 -28.62
CA ALA A 387 0.75 8.91 -29.27
C ALA A 387 0.29 8.84 -30.72
N TYR A 388 1.20 8.50 -31.64
CA TYR A 388 0.91 8.26 -33.03
C TYR A 388 1.42 6.88 -33.44
N THR A 389 0.53 6.09 -34.10
CA THR A 389 0.82 4.72 -34.54
C THR A 389 1.12 4.70 -36.05
N PHE A 390 2.34 4.35 -36.40
CA PHE A 390 2.77 4.07 -37.77
C PHE A 390 2.52 2.60 -38.08
N ARG A 391 1.85 2.29 -39.15
CA ARG A 391 1.72 0.93 -39.65
C ARG A 391 2.91 0.66 -40.60
N LEU A 392 3.87 -0.15 -40.12
CA LEU A 392 5.06 -0.50 -40.87
C LEU A 392 4.79 -1.63 -41.86
N SER A 393 3.94 -2.58 -41.50
CA SER A 393 3.44 -3.64 -42.38
C SER A 393 2.03 -4.08 -41.95
N THR A 394 1.48 -5.13 -42.58
CA THR A 394 0.17 -5.69 -42.21
C THR A 394 0.10 -6.18 -40.77
N SER A 395 1.21 -6.66 -40.21
CA SER A 395 1.34 -7.22 -38.88
C SER A 395 2.22 -6.43 -37.92
N VAL A 396 2.91 -5.36 -38.38
CA VAL A 396 3.85 -4.59 -37.55
C VAL A 396 3.41 -3.14 -37.42
N ASN A 397 3.21 -2.71 -36.17
CA ASN A 397 2.90 -1.33 -35.83
C ASN A 397 3.98 -0.73 -34.93
N LEU A 398 4.36 0.53 -35.20
CA LEU A 398 5.26 1.30 -34.37
C LEU A 398 4.50 2.49 -33.78
N GLU A 399 4.31 2.51 -32.44
CA GLU A 399 3.77 3.66 -31.73
C GLU A 399 4.90 4.55 -31.22
N LEU A 400 4.88 5.81 -31.63
CA LEU A 400 5.69 6.87 -31.04
C LEU A 400 4.83 7.62 -30.05
N SER A 401 5.34 7.85 -28.86
CA SER A 401 4.66 8.65 -27.84
C SER A 401 5.57 9.67 -27.21
N ALA A 402 5.00 10.82 -26.85
CA ALA A 402 5.67 11.84 -26.07
C ALA A 402 4.67 12.46 -25.10
N GLY A 403 5.17 12.98 -23.99
CA GLY A 403 4.28 13.57 -23.00
C GLY A 403 5.01 14.33 -21.91
N VAL A 404 4.20 14.88 -21.02
CA VAL A 404 4.62 15.60 -19.83
C VAL A 404 3.85 15.06 -18.64
N LYS A 405 4.53 14.79 -17.55
CA LYS A 405 3.96 14.49 -16.22
C LYS A 405 4.11 15.72 -15.35
N ASN A 406 3.21 15.86 -14.40
CA ASN A 406 3.19 16.95 -13.42
C ASN A 406 3.28 18.33 -14.11
N ILE A 407 2.31 18.63 -15.00
CA ILE A 407 2.25 19.86 -15.80
C ILE A 407 2.30 21.11 -14.91
N PHE A 408 1.67 21.06 -13.73
CA PHE A 408 1.58 22.18 -12.80
C PHE A 408 2.77 22.29 -11.86
N ASN A 409 3.74 21.36 -11.97
CA ASN A 409 4.91 21.32 -11.09
C ASN A 409 4.50 21.28 -9.59
N SER A 410 3.48 20.47 -9.29
CA SER A 410 2.90 20.28 -7.96
C SER A 410 3.66 19.16 -7.25
N TYR A 411 4.61 19.52 -6.39
CA TYR A 411 5.42 18.57 -5.59
C TYR A 411 5.79 19.18 -4.26
N GLN A 412 6.20 18.35 -3.32
CA GLN A 412 6.67 18.82 -2.01
C GLN A 412 7.94 19.64 -2.18
N LYS A 413 7.95 20.89 -1.64
CA LYS A 413 9.05 21.84 -1.78
C LYS A 413 9.80 22.11 -0.48
N ASP A 414 9.24 21.66 0.63
CA ASP A 414 9.71 21.86 1.99
C ASP A 414 10.34 20.59 2.58
N LEU A 415 10.98 19.79 1.74
CA LEU A 415 11.77 18.65 2.19
C LEU A 415 12.91 19.14 3.08
N ASP A 416 13.12 18.46 4.19
CA ASP A 416 14.28 18.72 5.03
C ASP A 416 15.58 18.34 4.33
N PHE A 417 16.63 19.08 4.65
CA PHE A 417 17.96 18.89 4.11
C PHE A 417 19.00 18.82 5.24
N GLY A 418 20.15 18.24 4.93
CA GLY A 418 21.29 18.21 5.83
C GLY A 418 21.30 17.00 6.78
N PRO A 419 22.26 16.98 7.73
CA PRO A 419 22.48 15.84 8.62
C PRO A 419 21.36 15.62 9.64
N LEU A 420 20.65 16.66 10.05
CA LEU A 420 19.58 16.61 11.05
C LEU A 420 18.17 16.64 10.42
N LYS A 421 18.05 16.26 9.15
CA LYS A 421 16.76 16.20 8.45
C LYS A 421 15.86 15.10 9.04
N ASP A 422 14.57 15.32 9.05
CA ASP A 422 13.57 14.25 9.21
C ASP A 422 13.37 13.51 7.87
N ALA A 423 13.99 12.35 7.72
CA ALA A 423 13.84 11.52 6.52
C ALA A 423 12.39 11.01 6.36
N GLY A 424 11.62 10.96 7.44
CA GLY A 424 10.20 10.64 7.46
C GLY A 424 9.31 11.79 6.98
N TYR A 425 9.79 13.03 6.91
CA TYR A 425 8.99 14.18 6.46
C TYR A 425 8.86 14.25 4.94
N VAL A 426 8.39 13.15 4.36
CA VAL A 426 8.06 13.02 2.93
C VAL A 426 6.57 12.71 2.82
N TYR A 427 5.77 13.63 2.31
CA TYR A 427 4.32 13.53 2.30
C TYR A 427 3.67 13.84 0.94
N GLY A 428 4.40 14.39 0.00
CA GLY A 428 3.92 14.80 -1.31
C GLY A 428 4.67 14.12 -2.46
N PRO A 429 4.29 14.41 -3.71
CA PRO A 429 5.04 13.99 -4.87
C PRO A 429 6.48 14.50 -4.79
N ALA A 430 7.45 13.60 -4.97
CA ALA A 430 8.86 13.94 -4.88
C ALA A 430 9.45 14.46 -6.21
N LEU A 431 8.76 14.26 -7.32
CA LEU A 431 9.26 14.57 -8.64
C LEU A 431 8.61 15.83 -9.24
N PRO A 432 9.40 16.80 -9.73
CA PRO A 432 8.89 17.95 -10.45
C PRO A 432 8.35 17.55 -11.82
N ARG A 433 8.02 18.54 -12.65
CA ARG A 433 7.61 18.31 -14.05
C ARG A 433 8.64 17.51 -14.81
N MET A 434 8.18 16.47 -15.50
CA MET A 434 9.03 15.59 -16.32
C MET A 434 8.48 15.47 -17.72
N PHE A 435 9.39 15.49 -18.72
CA PHE A 435 9.08 15.15 -20.12
C PHE A 435 9.54 13.73 -20.39
N PHE A 436 8.76 13.00 -21.18
CA PHE A 436 9.10 11.64 -21.58
C PHE A 436 8.79 11.39 -23.05
N ALA A 437 9.51 10.46 -23.63
CA ALA A 437 9.25 9.89 -24.94
C ALA A 437 9.30 8.37 -24.87
N GLY A 438 8.57 7.69 -25.74
CA GLY A 438 8.51 6.23 -25.76
C GLY A 438 8.28 5.68 -27.16
N LEU A 439 8.82 4.47 -27.35
CA LEU A 439 8.66 3.65 -28.54
C LEU A 439 8.01 2.32 -28.14
N LYS A 440 6.98 1.89 -28.88
CA LYS A 440 6.37 0.56 -28.73
C LYS A 440 6.23 -0.09 -30.09
N LEU A 441 6.86 -1.24 -30.25
CA LEU A 441 6.70 -2.10 -31.43
C LEU A 441 5.72 -3.22 -31.08
N THR A 442 4.73 -3.41 -31.93
CA THR A 442 3.73 -4.49 -31.81
C THR A 442 3.76 -5.31 -33.09
N MET A 443 3.95 -6.62 -32.98
CA MET A 443 3.97 -7.60 -34.08
C MET A 443 2.74 -8.47 -34.04
#